data_5eb6fa09604d13578b7110ad90d329b1
#
_entry.id   5eb6fa09604d13578b7110ad90d329b1
#
_cell.length_a   1.000
_cell.length_b   1.000
_cell.length_c   1.000
_cell.angle_alpha   90.00
_cell.angle_beta   90.00
_cell.angle_gamma   90.00
#
_symmetry.space_group_name_H-M   'P 1'
#
loop_
_entity.id
_entity.type
_entity.pdbx_description
1 polymer ?
#
loop_
_entity_poly.entity_id
_entity_poly.type
_entity_poly.pdbx_seq_one_letter_code
_entity_poly.pdbx_strand_id
1 'polypeptide(L)'
;MKKLYVSNKDESVRMFQSDFLEFFTKVHWTVPLILYVPVVVYFLVQAVVDPVVGWFDGVGLFLLGVFLWTIAEYLIHRFVFHYEPKSKWGQWLHFVFHGVHHDYPNDSKRLVMPPLVSIPLAFFFHWVFSSVAGPHYVKVLFPGFVLGYLCYDMLHYAIHHAEFKGKWWMELKAHHLKHHFKEPHKGFGVSTPFWDKVVGTHFRSSSDEG
;
A
#
# COMPACT_ATOMS: atom_id res chain seq x y z
N MET A 1 2.09 27.17 -11.68
CA MET A 1 2.18 25.71 -11.86
C MET A 1 0.78 25.16 -12.09
N LYS A 2 0.64 24.15 -12.98
CA LYS A 2 -0.63 23.45 -13.20
C LYS A 2 -0.98 22.64 -11.95
N LYS A 3 -2.21 22.77 -11.46
CA LYS A 3 -2.69 21.98 -10.31
C LYS A 3 -2.82 20.50 -10.72
N LEU A 4 -2.25 19.58 -9.95
CA LEU A 4 -2.22 18.13 -10.24
C LEU A 4 -3.35 17.35 -9.55
N TYR A 5 -4.30 18.02 -8.90
CA TYR A 5 -5.44 17.42 -8.20
C TYR A 5 -6.70 18.26 -8.45
N VAL A 6 -7.86 17.66 -8.26
CA VAL A 6 -9.16 18.32 -8.43
C VAL A 6 -9.55 19.05 -7.16
N SER A 7 -9.58 18.36 -6.03
CA SER A 7 -9.92 18.93 -4.72
C SER A 7 -9.05 18.36 -3.61
N ASN A 8 -8.69 19.21 -2.64
CA ASN A 8 -7.95 18.85 -1.44
C ASN A 8 -8.83 18.85 -0.18
N LYS A 9 -10.15 18.80 -0.35
CA LYS A 9 -11.11 18.66 0.75
C LYS A 9 -11.32 17.17 1.04
N ASP A 10 -11.74 16.86 2.27
CA ASP A 10 -12.23 15.52 2.62
C ASP A 10 -13.64 15.35 2.04
N GLU A 11 -13.71 14.94 0.78
CA GLU A 11 -14.95 14.74 0.05
C GLU A 11 -14.83 13.54 -0.90
N SER A 12 -15.85 12.69 -0.91
CA SER A 12 -15.92 11.49 -1.77
C SER A 12 -16.76 11.75 -3.01
N VAL A 13 -16.09 11.88 -4.16
CA VAL A 13 -16.77 11.96 -5.46
C VAL A 13 -17.43 10.63 -5.81
N ARG A 14 -18.59 10.67 -6.48
CA ARG A 14 -19.25 9.46 -6.96
C ARG A 14 -18.52 8.90 -8.18
N MET A 15 -18.15 7.59 -8.12
CA MET A 15 -17.43 6.89 -9.17
C MET A 15 -18.34 5.97 -10.00
N PHE A 16 -19.36 5.37 -9.37
CA PHE A 16 -20.27 4.42 -10.01
C PHE A 16 -21.72 4.91 -9.99
N GLN A 17 -22.46 4.65 -11.05
CA GLN A 17 -23.91 4.93 -11.09
C GLN A 17 -24.69 4.02 -10.14
N SER A 18 -24.25 2.77 -9.99
CA SER A 18 -24.84 1.79 -9.05
C SER A 18 -24.44 2.13 -7.61
N ASP A 19 -25.43 2.30 -6.72
CA ASP A 19 -25.21 2.52 -5.29
C ASP A 19 -24.50 1.32 -4.64
N PHE A 20 -24.78 0.11 -5.11
CA PHE A 20 -24.13 -1.10 -4.65
C PHE A 20 -22.62 -1.07 -4.94
N LEU A 21 -22.19 -0.77 -6.16
CA LEU A 21 -20.78 -0.66 -6.51
C LEU A 21 -20.12 0.51 -5.80
N GLU A 22 -20.80 1.67 -5.74
CA GLU A 22 -20.29 2.87 -5.06
C GLU A 22 -20.02 2.60 -3.57
N PHE A 23 -20.86 1.81 -2.90
CA PHE A 23 -20.68 1.44 -1.49
C PHE A 23 -19.30 0.77 -1.25
N PHE A 24 -18.87 -0.13 -2.13
CA PHE A 24 -17.60 -0.84 -2.00
C PHE A 24 -16.36 0.00 -2.33
N THR A 25 -16.54 1.20 -2.88
CA THR A 25 -15.41 2.11 -3.14
C THR A 25 -15.03 2.96 -1.94
N LYS A 26 -15.91 3.02 -0.93
CA LYS A 26 -15.74 3.85 0.27
C LYS A 26 -15.44 2.96 1.47
N VAL A 27 -14.21 3.03 1.96
CA VAL A 27 -13.73 2.14 3.01
C VAL A 27 -13.19 2.97 4.18
N HIS A 28 -13.72 2.71 5.38
CA HIS A 28 -13.17 3.30 6.59
C HIS A 28 -11.79 2.72 6.88
N TRP A 29 -10.85 3.53 7.35
CA TRP A 29 -9.47 3.11 7.59
C TRP A 29 -9.30 1.95 8.59
N THR A 30 -10.28 1.68 9.44
CA THR A 30 -10.25 0.54 10.37
C THR A 30 -10.59 -0.80 9.71
N VAL A 31 -11.17 -0.80 8.50
CA VAL A 31 -11.61 -2.03 7.82
C VAL A 31 -10.44 -2.98 7.53
N PRO A 32 -9.30 -2.55 6.99
CA PRO A 32 -8.15 -3.44 6.83
C PRO A 32 -7.68 -4.05 8.16
N LEU A 33 -7.68 -3.28 9.26
CA LEU A 33 -7.31 -3.79 10.57
C LEU A 33 -8.27 -4.90 11.05
N ILE A 34 -9.59 -4.66 10.93
CA ILE A 34 -10.61 -5.63 11.34
C ILE A 34 -10.50 -6.93 10.53
N LEU A 35 -10.17 -6.83 9.24
CA LEU A 35 -10.04 -7.99 8.36
C LEU A 35 -8.73 -8.75 8.58
N TYR A 36 -7.61 -8.05 8.64
CA TYR A 36 -6.31 -8.69 8.50
C TYR A 36 -5.57 -8.92 9.83
N VAL A 37 -5.88 -8.18 10.91
CA VAL A 37 -5.29 -8.50 12.22
C VAL A 37 -5.67 -9.91 12.67
N PRO A 38 -6.95 -10.36 12.57
CA PRO A 38 -7.30 -11.75 12.87
C PRO A 38 -6.57 -12.77 11.99
N VAL A 39 -6.36 -12.46 10.69
CA VAL A 39 -5.61 -13.32 9.76
C VAL A 39 -4.15 -13.46 10.22
N VAL A 40 -3.49 -12.35 10.53
CA VAL A 40 -2.11 -12.36 11.06
C VAL A 40 -2.03 -13.20 12.33
N VAL A 41 -2.91 -12.95 13.29
CA VAL A 41 -2.94 -13.70 14.57
C VAL A 41 -3.17 -15.20 14.33
N TYR A 42 -4.15 -15.55 13.47
CA TYR A 42 -4.43 -16.95 13.14
C TYR A 42 -3.19 -17.67 12.61
N PHE A 43 -2.51 -17.11 11.60
CA PHE A 43 -1.33 -17.74 11.00
C PHE A 43 -0.16 -17.81 11.99
N LEU A 44 0.05 -16.78 12.82
CA LEU A 44 1.10 -16.80 13.85
C LEU A 44 0.84 -17.88 14.92
N VAL A 45 -0.42 -18.05 15.35
CA VAL A 45 -0.78 -19.15 16.27
C VAL A 45 -0.50 -20.50 15.63
N GLN A 46 -0.86 -20.69 14.33
CA GLN A 46 -0.55 -21.93 13.60
C GLN A 46 0.96 -22.16 13.44
N ALA A 47 1.75 -21.10 13.33
CA ALA A 47 3.21 -21.21 13.24
C ALA A 47 3.84 -21.60 14.58
N VAL A 48 3.37 -21.05 15.70
CA VAL A 48 3.90 -21.35 17.05
C VAL A 48 3.69 -22.82 17.45
N VAL A 49 2.58 -23.43 17.01
CA VAL A 49 2.28 -24.84 17.30
C VAL A 49 2.84 -25.80 16.24
N ASP A 50 3.43 -25.30 15.17
CA ASP A 50 4.02 -26.12 14.11
C ASP A 50 5.42 -26.61 14.51
N PRO A 51 5.66 -27.91 14.64
CA PRO A 51 6.94 -28.45 15.10
C PRO A 51 8.08 -28.26 14.09
N VAL A 52 7.76 -27.90 12.83
CA VAL A 52 8.75 -27.70 11.77
C VAL A 52 9.36 -26.29 11.79
N VAL A 53 8.60 -25.32 12.29
CA VAL A 53 9.04 -23.91 12.30
C VAL A 53 9.86 -23.60 13.54
N GLY A 54 11.18 -23.59 13.40
CA GLY A 54 12.09 -23.16 14.45
C GLY A 54 11.94 -21.65 14.75
N TRP A 55 12.25 -21.25 15.99
CA TRP A 55 12.11 -19.86 16.44
C TRP A 55 12.90 -18.87 15.56
N PHE A 56 14.16 -19.16 15.26
CA PHE A 56 15.01 -18.27 14.42
C PHE A 56 14.50 -18.19 13.00
N ASP A 57 14.11 -19.30 12.41
CA ASP A 57 13.51 -19.34 11.07
C ASP A 57 12.20 -18.57 11.06
N GLY A 58 11.39 -18.72 12.10
CA GLY A 58 10.14 -18.00 12.28
C GLY A 58 10.34 -16.49 12.29
N VAL A 59 11.23 -15.98 13.12
CA VAL A 59 11.54 -14.53 13.16
C VAL A 59 12.10 -14.04 11.83
N GLY A 60 13.06 -14.77 11.25
CA GLY A 60 13.67 -14.41 9.97
C GLY A 60 12.66 -14.35 8.82
N LEU A 61 11.79 -15.37 8.71
CA LEU A 61 10.75 -15.43 7.66
C LEU A 61 9.66 -14.35 7.86
N PHE A 62 9.30 -14.06 9.11
CA PHE A 62 8.36 -12.98 9.39
C PHE A 62 8.90 -11.62 8.92
N LEU A 63 10.13 -11.31 9.28
CA LEU A 63 10.81 -10.09 8.84
C LEU A 63 11.01 -10.05 7.32
N LEU A 64 11.31 -11.21 6.70
CA LEU A 64 11.35 -11.34 5.24
C LEU A 64 9.99 -11.02 4.63
N GLY A 65 8.88 -11.49 5.22
CA GLY A 65 7.53 -11.17 4.78
C GLY A 65 7.27 -9.66 4.79
N VAL A 66 7.61 -8.97 5.89
CA VAL A 66 7.50 -7.50 5.99
C VAL A 66 8.37 -6.81 4.91
N PHE A 67 9.59 -7.29 4.71
CA PHE A 67 10.48 -6.77 3.67
C PHE A 67 9.93 -6.98 2.25
N LEU A 68 9.40 -8.16 1.95
CA LEU A 68 8.79 -8.47 0.66
C LEU A 68 7.57 -7.57 0.37
N TRP A 69 6.82 -7.16 1.41
CA TRP A 69 5.78 -6.16 1.22
C TRP A 69 6.35 -4.85 0.68
N THR A 70 7.46 -4.35 1.20
CA THR A 70 8.03 -3.08 0.72
C THR A 70 8.39 -3.12 -0.77
N ILE A 71 8.83 -4.28 -1.27
CA ILE A 71 9.05 -4.52 -2.70
C ILE A 71 7.71 -4.51 -3.45
N ALA A 72 6.73 -5.27 -2.96
CA ALA A 72 5.41 -5.37 -3.58
C ALA A 72 4.70 -4.01 -3.62
N GLU A 73 4.74 -3.25 -2.53
CA GLU A 73 4.25 -1.87 -2.45
C GLU A 73 4.83 -1.01 -3.56
N TYR A 74 6.16 -0.96 -3.69
CA TYR A 74 6.83 -0.17 -4.70
C TYR A 74 6.45 -0.59 -6.12
N LEU A 75 6.45 -1.91 -6.39
CA LEU A 75 6.11 -2.45 -7.72
C LEU A 75 4.65 -2.20 -8.09
N ILE A 76 3.72 -2.45 -7.16
CA ILE A 76 2.29 -2.22 -7.36
C ILE A 76 2.04 -0.73 -7.56
N HIS A 77 2.59 0.13 -6.71
CA HIS A 77 2.39 1.57 -6.82
C HIS A 77 2.91 2.09 -8.16
N ARG A 78 4.14 1.73 -8.54
CA ARG A 78 4.76 2.21 -9.76
C ARG A 78 4.16 1.64 -11.04
N PHE A 79 3.96 0.33 -11.11
CA PHE A 79 3.66 -0.36 -12.37
C PHE A 79 2.19 -0.73 -12.54
N VAL A 80 1.41 -0.75 -11.46
CA VAL A 80 -0.03 -1.04 -11.53
C VAL A 80 -0.82 0.25 -11.33
N PHE A 81 -0.56 0.99 -10.27
CA PHE A 81 -1.33 2.19 -9.92
C PHE A 81 -0.99 3.38 -10.83
N HIS A 82 0.27 3.55 -11.21
CA HIS A 82 0.72 4.61 -12.12
C HIS A 82 0.89 4.15 -13.58
N TYR A 83 0.34 2.98 -13.92
CA TYR A 83 0.24 2.59 -15.33
C TYR A 83 -0.77 3.48 -16.07
N GLU A 84 -0.34 4.14 -17.16
CA GLU A 84 -1.16 5.02 -17.98
C GLU A 84 -1.67 4.28 -19.22
N PRO A 85 -2.85 3.66 -19.19
CA PRO A 85 -3.39 2.93 -20.32
C PRO A 85 -3.91 3.87 -21.40
N LYS A 86 -3.76 3.45 -22.68
CA LYS A 86 -4.22 4.23 -23.83
C LYS A 86 -5.73 4.07 -24.11
N SER A 87 -6.33 2.96 -23.72
CA SER A 87 -7.75 2.69 -23.92
C SER A 87 -8.63 3.44 -22.92
N LYS A 88 -9.82 3.88 -23.33
CA LYS A 88 -10.79 4.56 -22.44
C LYS A 88 -11.18 3.71 -21.23
N TRP A 89 -11.35 2.39 -21.43
CA TRP A 89 -11.65 1.47 -20.37
C TRP A 89 -10.49 1.34 -19.37
N GLY A 90 -9.27 1.24 -19.87
CA GLY A 90 -8.08 1.21 -19.01
C GLY A 90 -7.90 2.51 -18.22
N GLN A 91 -8.11 3.68 -18.84
CA GLN A 91 -8.07 4.98 -18.14
C GLN A 91 -9.11 5.06 -17.03
N TRP A 92 -10.31 4.51 -17.28
CA TRP A 92 -11.34 4.43 -16.24
C TRP A 92 -10.92 3.49 -15.10
N LEU A 93 -10.34 2.33 -15.39
CA LEU A 93 -9.79 1.44 -14.35
C LEU A 93 -8.68 2.12 -13.55
N HIS A 94 -7.73 2.76 -14.22
CA HIS A 94 -6.66 3.51 -13.56
C HIS A 94 -7.25 4.56 -12.60
N PHE A 95 -8.25 5.32 -13.05
CA PHE A 95 -8.96 6.29 -12.20
C PHE A 95 -9.59 5.62 -10.99
N VAL A 96 -10.29 4.50 -11.15
CA VAL A 96 -10.95 3.76 -10.05
C VAL A 96 -9.95 3.23 -9.03
N PHE A 97 -8.81 2.69 -9.48
CA PHE A 97 -7.84 2.07 -8.58
C PHE A 97 -6.95 3.07 -7.85
N HIS A 98 -6.56 4.16 -8.50
CA HIS A 98 -5.58 5.09 -7.93
C HIS A 98 -5.74 6.54 -8.36
N GLY A 99 -6.20 6.79 -9.60
CA GLY A 99 -6.36 8.16 -10.11
C GLY A 99 -7.32 9.00 -9.28
N VAL A 100 -8.39 8.41 -8.73
CA VAL A 100 -9.30 9.10 -7.82
C VAL A 100 -8.59 9.59 -6.56
N HIS A 101 -7.63 8.84 -6.03
CA HIS A 101 -6.83 9.23 -4.88
C HIS A 101 -5.88 10.40 -5.21
N HIS A 102 -5.29 10.44 -6.42
CA HIS A 102 -4.53 11.60 -6.87
C HIS A 102 -5.38 12.84 -7.10
N ASP A 103 -6.60 12.68 -7.64
CA ASP A 103 -7.53 13.78 -7.86
C ASP A 103 -8.14 14.32 -6.56
N TYR A 104 -8.34 13.46 -5.55
CA TYR A 104 -8.94 13.76 -4.23
C TYR A 104 -8.08 13.18 -3.09
N PRO A 105 -6.85 13.68 -2.90
CA PRO A 105 -5.87 13.05 -2.00
C PRO A 105 -6.28 13.05 -0.52
N ASN A 106 -7.23 13.88 -0.11
CA ASN A 106 -7.72 13.92 1.27
C ASN A 106 -9.09 13.24 1.46
N ASP A 107 -9.59 12.46 0.47
CA ASP A 107 -10.80 11.65 0.65
C ASP A 107 -10.53 10.51 1.66
N SER A 108 -10.93 10.72 2.92
CA SER A 108 -10.71 9.80 4.04
C SER A 108 -11.29 8.39 3.84
N LYS A 109 -12.18 8.20 2.86
CA LYS A 109 -12.83 6.93 2.56
C LYS A 109 -12.18 6.16 1.40
N ARG A 110 -11.12 6.71 0.77
CA ARG A 110 -10.45 6.12 -0.40
C ARG A 110 -8.93 6.11 -0.30
N LEU A 111 -8.42 6.07 0.93
CA LEU A 111 -6.98 6.03 1.22
C LEU A 111 -6.47 4.61 1.47
N VAL A 112 -7.32 3.74 2.01
CA VAL A 112 -6.98 2.34 2.26
C VAL A 112 -7.52 1.45 1.13
N MET A 113 -6.84 0.34 0.89
CA MET A 113 -7.23 -0.57 -0.19
C MET A 113 -8.58 -1.24 0.09
N PRO A 114 -9.55 -1.14 -0.83
CA PRO A 114 -10.86 -1.77 -0.64
C PRO A 114 -10.76 -3.31 -0.52
N PRO A 115 -11.59 -3.95 0.31
CA PRO A 115 -11.63 -5.41 0.47
C PRO A 115 -11.81 -6.19 -0.84
N LEU A 116 -12.55 -5.64 -1.81
CA LEU A 116 -12.70 -6.23 -3.14
C LEU A 116 -11.38 -6.39 -3.91
N VAL A 117 -10.37 -5.58 -3.58
CA VAL A 117 -9.04 -5.64 -4.17
C VAL A 117 -8.07 -6.38 -3.25
N SER A 118 -8.05 -6.01 -1.96
CA SER A 118 -7.08 -6.54 -1.01
C SER A 118 -7.27 -8.03 -0.72
N ILE A 119 -8.52 -8.54 -0.68
CA ILE A 119 -8.78 -9.97 -0.42
C ILE A 119 -8.28 -10.87 -1.56
N PRO A 120 -8.63 -10.65 -2.84
CA PRO A 120 -8.05 -11.44 -3.94
C PRO A 120 -6.52 -11.38 -3.99
N LEU A 121 -5.95 -10.20 -3.72
CA LEU A 121 -4.51 -10.00 -3.69
C LEU A 121 -3.85 -10.80 -2.55
N ALA A 122 -4.45 -10.81 -1.37
CA ALA A 122 -3.98 -11.61 -0.23
C ALA A 122 -4.02 -13.12 -0.55
N PHE A 123 -5.09 -13.62 -1.18
CA PHE A 123 -5.16 -15.01 -1.65
C PHE A 123 -4.09 -15.33 -2.68
N PHE A 124 -3.84 -14.43 -3.63
CA PHE A 124 -2.79 -14.59 -4.63
C PHE A 124 -1.41 -14.71 -3.97
N PHE A 125 -1.04 -13.80 -3.07
CA PHE A 125 0.26 -13.87 -2.39
C PHE A 125 0.36 -15.06 -1.44
N HIS A 126 -0.71 -15.43 -0.75
CA HIS A 126 -0.73 -16.66 0.04
C HIS A 126 -0.47 -17.89 -0.82
N TRP A 127 -1.10 -17.98 -1.99
CA TRP A 127 -0.87 -19.06 -2.94
C TRP A 127 0.59 -19.09 -3.43
N VAL A 128 1.14 -17.94 -3.84
CA VAL A 128 2.54 -17.82 -4.27
C VAL A 128 3.50 -18.28 -3.16
N PHE A 129 3.32 -17.75 -1.95
CA PHE A 129 4.19 -18.09 -0.83
C PHE A 129 4.04 -19.57 -0.40
N SER A 130 2.84 -20.11 -0.44
CA SER A 130 2.61 -21.55 -0.17
C SER A 130 3.32 -22.43 -1.19
N SER A 131 3.33 -22.01 -2.46
CA SER A 131 3.95 -22.75 -3.56
C SER A 131 5.49 -22.71 -3.47
N VAL A 132 6.07 -21.63 -2.94
CA VAL A 132 7.53 -21.43 -2.87
C VAL A 132 8.10 -21.92 -1.53
N ALA A 133 7.47 -21.52 -0.42
CA ALA A 133 7.97 -21.80 0.93
C ALA A 133 7.37 -23.07 1.55
N GLY A 134 6.30 -23.60 0.98
CA GLY A 134 5.61 -24.78 1.49
C GLY A 134 4.67 -24.49 2.66
N PRO A 135 3.91 -25.51 3.12
CA PRO A 135 2.78 -25.34 4.05
C PRO A 135 3.18 -24.95 5.48
N HIS A 136 4.41 -25.15 5.88
CA HIS A 136 4.91 -24.81 7.21
C HIS A 136 5.37 -23.34 7.25
N TYR A 137 6.27 -22.97 6.37
CA TYR A 137 6.91 -21.65 6.39
C TYR A 137 5.99 -20.51 5.92
N VAL A 138 4.98 -20.80 5.07
CA VAL A 138 3.96 -19.82 4.70
C VAL A 138 3.19 -19.27 5.91
N LYS A 139 3.06 -20.08 6.98
CA LYS A 139 2.39 -19.67 8.23
C LYS A 139 3.10 -18.52 8.95
N VAL A 140 4.34 -18.22 8.58
CA VAL A 140 5.12 -17.11 9.13
C VAL A 140 5.40 -16.05 8.09
N LEU A 141 5.77 -16.44 6.88
CA LEU A 141 6.10 -15.52 5.80
C LEU A 141 4.88 -14.65 5.41
N PHE A 142 3.72 -15.29 5.23
CA PHE A 142 2.51 -14.60 4.82
C PHE A 142 1.99 -13.57 5.87
N PRO A 143 1.86 -13.89 7.16
CA PRO A 143 1.46 -12.88 8.14
C PRO A 143 2.45 -11.72 8.28
N GLY A 144 3.77 -11.95 8.08
CA GLY A 144 4.75 -10.87 7.97
C GLY A 144 4.45 -9.93 6.80
N PHE A 145 4.16 -10.50 5.63
CA PHE A 145 3.78 -9.75 4.44
C PHE A 145 2.48 -8.95 4.64
N VAL A 146 1.45 -9.58 5.25
CA VAL A 146 0.18 -8.91 5.56
C VAL A 146 0.36 -7.81 6.60
N LEU A 147 1.25 -7.98 7.59
CA LEU A 147 1.57 -6.90 8.53
C LEU A 147 2.22 -5.72 7.81
N GLY A 148 3.14 -5.98 6.86
CA GLY A 148 3.71 -4.93 6.01
C GLY A 148 2.64 -4.15 5.26
N TYR A 149 1.67 -4.84 4.66
CA TYR A 149 0.51 -4.23 4.03
C TYR A 149 -0.32 -3.36 5.00
N LEU A 150 -0.62 -3.86 6.20
CA LEU A 150 -1.34 -3.09 7.20
C LEU A 150 -0.58 -1.82 7.62
N CYS A 151 0.73 -1.93 7.81
CA CYS A 151 1.57 -0.77 8.11
C CYS A 151 1.52 0.26 6.98
N TYR A 152 1.57 -0.18 5.73
CA TYR A 152 1.44 0.68 4.55
C TYR A 152 0.09 1.41 4.53
N ASP A 153 -1.04 0.69 4.63
CA ASP A 153 -2.38 1.31 4.59
C ASP A 153 -2.57 2.34 5.72
N MET A 154 -2.15 1.99 6.94
CA MET A 154 -2.26 2.88 8.10
C MET A 154 -1.36 4.10 7.97
N LEU A 155 -0.13 3.91 7.50
CA LEU A 155 0.82 5.00 7.27
C LEU A 155 0.35 5.93 6.16
N HIS A 156 -0.15 5.38 5.04
CA HIS A 156 -0.70 6.14 3.94
C HIS A 156 -1.86 7.02 4.39
N TYR A 157 -2.82 6.45 5.13
CA TYR A 157 -3.91 7.21 5.74
C TYR A 157 -3.38 8.32 6.67
N ALA A 158 -2.42 7.99 7.54
CA ALA A 158 -1.85 8.95 8.47
C ALA A 158 -1.07 10.08 7.78
N ILE A 159 -0.37 9.81 6.69
CA ILE A 159 0.34 10.82 5.88
C ILE A 159 -0.62 11.92 5.41
N HIS A 160 -1.84 11.57 4.99
CA HIS A 160 -2.82 12.53 4.52
C HIS A 160 -3.56 13.25 5.66
N HIS A 161 -3.85 12.57 6.78
CA HIS A 161 -4.76 13.08 7.81
C HIS A 161 -4.10 13.41 9.16
N ALA A 162 -2.92 12.87 9.47
CA ALA A 162 -2.28 13.10 10.75
C ALA A 162 -1.20 14.20 10.70
N GLU A 163 -0.99 14.84 11.85
CA GLU A 163 0.17 15.69 12.09
C GLU A 163 1.33 14.84 12.62
N PHE A 164 2.44 14.84 11.90
CA PHE A 164 3.64 14.14 12.33
C PHE A 164 4.59 15.09 13.08
N LYS A 165 5.14 14.57 14.19
CA LYS A 165 6.24 15.18 14.92
C LYS A 165 7.48 14.30 14.79
N GLY A 166 8.64 14.92 14.59
CA GLY A 166 9.91 14.21 14.39
C GLY A 166 10.33 14.15 12.92
N LYS A 167 11.63 14.34 12.73
CA LYS A 167 12.27 14.58 11.42
C LYS A 167 11.96 13.46 10.42
N TRP A 168 12.13 12.21 10.81
CA TRP A 168 11.94 11.06 9.93
C TRP A 168 10.50 10.96 9.40
N TRP A 169 9.49 11.12 10.27
CA TRP A 169 8.08 11.09 9.90
C TRP A 169 7.69 12.26 8.98
N MET A 170 8.24 13.43 9.25
CA MET A 170 8.02 14.63 8.41
C MET A 170 8.65 14.46 7.02
N GLU A 171 9.84 13.85 6.93
CA GLU A 171 10.50 13.56 5.66
C GLU A 171 9.69 12.54 4.84
N LEU A 172 9.18 11.49 5.46
CA LEU A 172 8.35 10.48 4.81
C LEU A 172 7.04 11.11 4.28
N LYS A 173 6.37 11.90 5.11
CA LYS A 173 5.18 12.67 4.69
C LYS A 173 5.51 13.60 3.54
N ALA A 174 6.58 14.36 3.62
CA ALA A 174 7.00 15.28 2.56
C ALA A 174 7.34 14.54 1.26
N HIS A 175 7.93 13.35 1.33
CA HIS A 175 8.23 12.48 0.19
C HIS A 175 6.93 12.12 -0.54
N HIS A 176 5.95 11.55 0.15
CA HIS A 176 4.68 11.16 -0.44
C HIS A 176 3.84 12.36 -0.94
N LEU A 177 3.82 13.47 -0.20
CA LEU A 177 3.12 14.68 -0.66
C LEU A 177 3.79 15.33 -1.89
N LYS A 178 5.12 15.21 -2.06
CA LYS A 178 5.78 15.61 -3.32
C LYS A 178 5.31 14.77 -4.50
N HIS A 179 5.13 13.47 -4.30
CA HIS A 179 4.57 12.57 -5.30
C HIS A 179 3.18 13.04 -5.76
N HIS A 180 2.26 13.36 -4.84
CA HIS A 180 0.92 13.86 -5.17
C HIS A 180 0.92 15.23 -5.84
N PHE A 181 1.67 16.18 -5.29
CA PHE A 181 1.48 17.59 -5.61
C PHE A 181 2.53 18.19 -6.54
N LYS A 182 3.64 17.46 -6.84
CA LYS A 182 4.74 17.98 -7.66
C LYS A 182 5.14 17.06 -8.79
N GLU A 183 5.49 15.81 -8.50
CA GLU A 183 6.09 14.88 -9.46
C GLU A 183 5.51 13.46 -9.30
N PRO A 184 4.33 13.16 -9.88
CA PRO A 184 3.65 11.87 -9.72
C PRO A 184 4.39 10.69 -10.37
N HIS A 185 5.43 10.95 -11.17
CA HIS A 185 6.28 9.92 -11.78
C HIS A 185 7.52 9.59 -10.93
N LYS A 186 7.60 10.08 -9.69
CA LYS A 186 8.65 9.80 -8.71
C LYS A 186 8.07 9.58 -7.33
N GLY A 187 8.84 8.97 -6.42
CA GLY A 187 8.45 8.83 -5.02
C GLY A 187 7.33 7.83 -4.78
N PHE A 188 7.46 6.63 -5.34
CA PHE A 188 6.44 5.58 -5.26
C PHE A 188 6.42 4.83 -3.92
N GLY A 189 7.52 4.88 -3.14
CA GLY A 189 7.58 4.26 -1.82
C GLY A 189 6.84 5.09 -0.77
N VAL A 190 5.76 4.56 -0.21
CA VAL A 190 4.96 5.19 0.85
C VAL A 190 5.53 4.85 2.21
N SER A 191 5.77 3.55 2.49
CA SER A 191 6.34 3.09 3.76
C SER A 191 7.81 3.43 3.90
N THR A 192 8.53 3.53 2.80
CA THR A 192 9.96 3.85 2.77
C THR A 192 10.39 4.38 1.39
N PRO A 193 11.23 5.45 1.34
CA PRO A 193 11.81 5.92 0.08
C PRO A 193 13.01 5.07 -0.39
N PHE A 194 13.27 3.93 0.24
CA PHE A 194 14.43 3.08 -0.05
C PHE A 194 14.45 2.63 -1.51
N TRP A 195 13.34 2.08 -2.01
CA TRP A 195 13.27 1.59 -3.39
C TRP A 195 13.34 2.70 -4.42
N ASP A 196 12.83 3.88 -4.12
CA ASP A 196 12.99 5.06 -4.98
C ASP A 196 14.48 5.43 -5.15
N LYS A 197 15.28 5.31 -4.10
CA LYS A 197 16.72 5.55 -4.16
C LYS A 197 17.43 4.46 -4.96
N VAL A 198 17.10 3.19 -4.71
CA VAL A 198 17.71 2.04 -5.41
C VAL A 198 17.44 2.07 -6.91
N VAL A 199 16.21 2.41 -7.31
CA VAL A 199 15.76 2.37 -8.70
C VAL A 199 15.88 3.74 -9.41
N GLY A 200 16.28 4.80 -8.70
CA GLY A 200 16.50 6.13 -9.27
C GLY A 200 15.21 6.95 -9.50
N THR A 201 14.13 6.63 -8.80
CA THR A 201 12.85 7.37 -8.83
C THR A 201 12.68 8.32 -7.65
N HIS A 202 13.73 8.59 -6.89
CA HIS A 202 13.72 9.55 -5.79
C HIS A 202 13.69 11.01 -6.30
N PHE A 203 13.24 11.92 -5.44
CA PHE A 203 13.32 13.35 -5.73
C PHE A 203 14.77 13.83 -5.56
N ARG A 204 15.33 14.47 -6.58
CA ARG A 204 16.66 15.09 -6.48
C ARG A 204 16.65 16.23 -5.47
N SER A 205 17.66 16.30 -4.67
CA SER A 205 17.95 17.47 -3.82
C SER A 205 18.64 18.54 -4.67
N SER A 206 18.48 19.80 -4.31
CA SER A 206 19.26 20.90 -4.92
C SER A 206 20.78 20.74 -4.74
N SER A 207 21.21 19.86 -3.84
CA SER A 207 22.61 19.47 -3.68
C SER A 207 23.09 18.43 -4.70
N ASP A 208 22.21 17.81 -5.47
CA ASP A 208 22.55 16.78 -6.46
C ASP A 208 22.79 17.36 -7.87
N GLU A 209 22.69 18.69 -8.01
CA GLU A 209 22.84 19.43 -9.27
C GLU A 209 24.20 20.19 -9.36
N GLY A 210 25.14 19.89 -8.44
CA GLY A 210 26.45 20.50 -8.35
C GLY A 210 27.58 19.63 -8.90
#